data_f1f2bd8e179d764e354ab364b90fc22b
#
_entry.id   f1f2bd8e179d764e354ab364b90fc22b
#
_cell.length_a   1.000
_cell.length_b   1.000
_cell.length_c   1.000
_cell.angle_alpha   90.00
_cell.angle_beta   90.00
_cell.angle_gamma   90.00
#
_symmetry.space_group_name_H-M   'P 1'
#
loop_
_entity.id
_entity.type
_entity.pdbx_description
1 polymer ?
#
loop_
_entity_poly.entity_id
_entity_poly.type
_entity_poly.pdbx_seq_one_letter_code
_entity_poly.pdbx_strand_id
1 'polypeptide(L)'
;MPAGTTLDNMSPDSNPDIIHVDTGLGQFDHHQIEDRNLCAAKLVLSYLYKNHHIQDRDYEALERIIKFVILDDNFGDVNLPEPDSDIYDFALHRIIDGFNRSLKDYDELCEMIFKILDACLQVFIMKIRAEKEITQGYSFTSKYGKSLALDSENESVIKLALKKGFEFVLLHYSNDNTYRIKTVPSKKYDLTPLYEEIMKQDSKATWFLHVSKRMLLNGSSKNTEMKGSKLTLSEVVEVLQNS
;
A
#
# COMPACT_ATOMS: atom_id res chain seq x y z
N MET A 1 -13.24 -29.66 -1.86
CA MET A 1 -13.43 -30.83 -0.97
C MET A 1 -14.12 -30.32 0.30
N PRO A 2 -14.89 -31.15 1.05
CA PRO A 2 -15.37 -30.74 2.36
C PRO A 2 -14.22 -30.45 3.32
N ALA A 3 -14.40 -29.51 4.24
CA ALA A 3 -13.40 -29.19 5.26
C ALA A 3 -12.99 -30.45 6.06
N GLY A 4 -11.72 -30.58 6.35
CA GLY A 4 -11.16 -31.72 7.09
C GLY A 4 -11.01 -33.04 6.30
N THR A 5 -11.31 -33.01 4.98
CA THR A 5 -11.13 -34.20 4.11
C THR A 5 -9.89 -34.06 3.22
N THR A 6 -9.41 -35.21 2.73
CA THR A 6 -8.31 -35.28 1.75
C THR A 6 -8.84 -35.84 0.43
N LEU A 7 -8.08 -35.67 -0.63
CA LEU A 7 -8.42 -36.26 -1.93
C LEU A 7 -8.45 -37.79 -1.78
N ASP A 8 -9.53 -38.42 -2.28
CA ASP A 8 -9.77 -39.88 -2.23
C ASP A 8 -9.70 -40.51 -0.82
N ASN A 9 -9.85 -39.68 0.24
CA ASN A 9 -9.73 -40.08 1.65
C ASN A 9 -8.36 -40.74 1.98
N MET A 10 -7.32 -40.44 1.21
CA MET A 10 -5.97 -40.89 1.51
C MET A 10 -5.37 -40.10 2.69
N SER A 11 -4.33 -40.65 3.31
CA SER A 11 -3.58 -39.91 4.31
C SER A 11 -3.02 -38.62 3.68
N PRO A 12 -3.09 -37.43 4.36
CA PRO A 12 -2.47 -36.21 3.84
C PRO A 12 -0.98 -36.45 3.59
N ASP A 13 -0.45 -35.77 2.57
CA ASP A 13 0.98 -35.81 2.19
C ASP A 13 1.51 -37.21 1.81
N SER A 14 0.63 -38.20 1.62
CA SER A 14 1.02 -39.57 1.20
C SER A 14 1.38 -39.67 -0.29
N ASN A 15 0.88 -38.76 -1.11
CA ASN A 15 1.20 -38.63 -2.53
C ASN A 15 1.92 -37.29 -2.75
N PRO A 16 3.20 -37.28 -3.23
CA PRO A 16 3.96 -36.06 -3.42
C PRO A 16 3.40 -35.14 -4.53
N ASP A 17 2.57 -35.67 -5.40
CA ASP A 17 1.93 -34.90 -6.48
C ASP A 17 0.66 -34.16 -6.01
N ILE A 18 0.21 -34.40 -4.76
CA ILE A 18 -1.00 -33.83 -4.18
C ILE A 18 -0.65 -33.03 -2.95
N ILE A 19 -0.85 -31.72 -2.99
CA ILE A 19 -0.62 -30.82 -1.85
C ILE A 19 -1.98 -30.46 -1.25
N HIS A 20 -2.19 -30.84 0.00
CA HIS A 20 -3.36 -30.42 0.77
C HIS A 20 -3.03 -29.14 1.54
N VAL A 21 -3.85 -28.10 1.39
CA VAL A 21 -3.68 -26.82 2.08
C VAL A 21 -4.96 -26.51 2.84
N ASP A 22 -4.83 -26.19 4.11
CA ASP A 22 -5.94 -25.86 5.03
C ASP A 22 -6.94 -27.00 5.22
N THR A 23 -6.48 -28.23 5.09
CA THR A 23 -7.33 -29.42 5.22
C THR A 23 -6.50 -30.67 5.44
N GLY A 24 -7.10 -31.69 6.06
CA GLY A 24 -6.54 -33.03 6.21
C GLY A 24 -5.51 -33.18 7.31
N LEU A 25 -5.21 -32.14 8.09
CA LEU A 25 -4.23 -32.13 9.19
C LEU A 25 -2.80 -32.46 8.74
N GLY A 26 -2.48 -32.15 7.47
CA GLY A 26 -1.15 -32.38 6.88
C GLY A 26 -0.18 -31.21 7.09
N GLN A 27 0.90 -31.16 6.27
CA GLN A 27 1.99 -30.19 6.39
C GLN A 27 1.52 -28.73 6.33
N PHE A 28 0.53 -28.42 5.54
CA PHE A 28 0.01 -27.07 5.34
C PHE A 28 -1.38 -26.86 5.94
N ASP A 29 -1.71 -27.60 6.98
CA ASP A 29 -2.90 -27.42 7.79
C ASP A 29 -2.50 -26.94 9.19
N HIS A 30 -3.25 -26.00 9.76
CA HIS A 30 -2.95 -25.41 11.07
C HIS A 30 -3.94 -25.80 12.17
N HIS A 31 -5.05 -26.48 11.82
CA HIS A 31 -6.13 -26.79 12.75
C HIS A 31 -5.72 -27.68 13.94
N GLN A 32 -4.61 -28.44 13.82
CA GLN A 32 -4.04 -29.26 14.90
C GLN A 32 -3.06 -28.48 15.79
N ILE A 33 -2.82 -27.19 15.51
CA ILE A 33 -1.78 -26.38 16.18
C ILE A 33 -2.47 -25.26 16.99
N GLU A 34 -2.27 -25.23 18.29
CA GLU A 34 -2.77 -24.17 19.16
C GLU A 34 -1.90 -22.89 19.07
N ASP A 35 -1.85 -22.25 17.90
CA ASP A 35 -1.18 -20.96 17.72
C ASP A 35 -2.06 -20.01 16.89
N ARG A 36 -2.62 -19.00 17.55
CA ARG A 36 -3.45 -17.96 16.93
C ARG A 36 -2.68 -17.00 16.00
N ASN A 37 -1.37 -17.14 15.89
CA ASN A 37 -0.54 -16.39 14.93
C ASN A 37 -0.22 -17.21 13.69
N LEU A 38 -0.94 -18.31 13.48
CA LEU A 38 -0.74 -19.23 12.39
C LEU A 38 -2.01 -19.35 11.54
N CYS A 39 -1.82 -19.56 10.26
CA CYS A 39 -2.83 -19.97 9.28
C CYS A 39 -2.14 -20.79 8.19
N ALA A 40 -2.90 -21.52 7.39
CA ALA A 40 -2.35 -22.35 6.31
C ALA A 40 -1.51 -21.55 5.34
N ALA A 41 -1.92 -20.32 4.97
CA ALA A 41 -1.16 -19.43 4.09
C ALA A 41 0.23 -19.09 4.66
N LYS A 42 0.38 -18.97 5.99
CA LYS A 42 1.69 -18.74 6.62
C LYS A 42 2.60 -19.96 6.54
N LEU A 43 2.05 -21.15 6.68
CA LEU A 43 2.80 -22.40 6.52
C LEU A 43 3.34 -22.52 5.10
N VAL A 44 2.50 -22.25 4.10
CA VAL A 44 2.88 -22.25 2.68
C VAL A 44 3.95 -21.20 2.40
N LEU A 45 3.80 -19.95 2.87
CA LEU A 45 4.80 -18.91 2.70
C LEU A 45 6.15 -19.32 3.29
N SER A 46 6.14 -19.84 4.50
CA SER A 46 7.35 -20.29 5.20
C SER A 46 8.07 -21.40 4.44
N TYR A 47 7.32 -22.35 3.90
CA TYR A 47 7.85 -23.42 3.05
C TYR A 47 8.49 -22.88 1.78
N LEU A 48 7.77 -22.03 1.04
CA LEU A 48 8.24 -21.46 -0.22
C LEU A 48 9.50 -20.60 -0.02
N TYR A 49 9.54 -19.82 1.05
CA TYR A 49 10.70 -19.00 1.37
C TYR A 49 11.91 -19.85 1.77
N LYS A 50 11.72 -20.85 2.65
CA LYS A 50 12.79 -21.78 3.09
C LYS A 50 13.39 -22.56 1.91
N ASN A 51 12.60 -22.87 0.90
CA ASN A 51 13.04 -23.58 -0.30
C ASN A 51 13.44 -22.64 -1.45
N HIS A 52 13.66 -21.34 -1.19
CA HIS A 52 14.13 -20.34 -2.15
C HIS A 52 13.20 -20.11 -3.38
N HIS A 53 11.91 -20.38 -3.23
CA HIS A 53 10.91 -20.10 -4.26
C HIS A 53 10.42 -18.63 -4.24
N ILE A 54 10.71 -17.89 -3.16
CA ILE A 54 10.32 -16.49 -2.99
C ILE A 54 11.57 -15.65 -2.71
N GLN A 55 11.68 -14.49 -3.35
CA GLN A 55 12.77 -13.55 -3.13
C GLN A 55 12.53 -12.72 -1.86
N ASP A 56 13.60 -12.30 -1.20
CA ASP A 56 13.54 -11.48 0.03
C ASP A 56 12.70 -10.22 -0.11
N ARG A 57 12.76 -9.57 -1.29
CA ARG A 57 11.99 -8.35 -1.58
C ARG A 57 10.47 -8.57 -1.51
N ASP A 58 10.01 -9.78 -1.88
CA ASP A 58 8.58 -10.11 -1.94
C ASP A 58 8.09 -10.71 -0.63
N TYR A 59 9.00 -11.34 0.14
CA TYR A 59 8.67 -12.00 1.39
C TYR A 59 8.04 -11.06 2.42
N GLU A 60 8.61 -9.86 2.64
CA GLU A 60 8.05 -8.88 3.58
C GLU A 60 6.64 -8.43 3.16
N ALA A 61 6.42 -8.26 1.85
CA ALA A 61 5.10 -7.85 1.34
C ALA A 61 4.06 -8.97 1.52
N LEU A 62 4.45 -10.22 1.26
CA LEU A 62 3.60 -11.38 1.49
C LEU A 62 3.30 -11.58 2.97
N GLU A 63 4.29 -11.41 3.87
CA GLU A 63 4.03 -11.45 5.31
C GLU A 63 2.99 -10.42 5.76
N ARG A 64 2.99 -9.22 5.17
CA ARG A 64 2.00 -8.18 5.48
C ARG A 64 0.59 -8.56 5.01
N ILE A 65 0.47 -9.23 3.87
CA ILE A 65 -0.81 -9.80 3.40
C ILE A 65 -1.28 -10.88 4.37
N ILE A 66 -0.39 -11.80 4.73
CA ILE A 66 -0.70 -12.93 5.61
C ILE A 66 -1.10 -12.48 7.02
N LYS A 67 -0.58 -11.37 7.53
CA LYS A 67 -1.07 -10.80 8.81
C LYS A 67 -2.57 -10.52 8.79
N PHE A 68 -3.10 -10.08 7.67
CA PHE A 68 -4.54 -9.89 7.51
C PHE A 68 -5.27 -11.24 7.48
N VAL A 69 -4.72 -12.23 6.74
CA VAL A 69 -5.30 -13.58 6.68
C VAL A 69 -5.35 -14.21 8.08
N ILE A 70 -4.28 -14.11 8.87
CA ILE A 70 -4.24 -14.60 10.26
C ILE A 70 -5.30 -13.91 11.13
N LEU A 71 -5.46 -12.58 10.96
CA LEU A 71 -6.46 -11.82 11.71
C LEU A 71 -7.87 -12.34 11.44
N ASP A 72 -8.21 -12.53 10.17
CA ASP A 72 -9.52 -12.98 9.72
C ASP A 72 -9.78 -14.43 10.15
N ASP A 73 -8.85 -15.32 9.86
CA ASP A 73 -8.91 -16.76 10.13
C ASP A 73 -9.07 -17.10 11.62
N ASN A 74 -8.55 -16.25 12.50
CA ASN A 74 -8.64 -16.39 13.95
C ASN A 74 -9.73 -15.49 14.59
N PHE A 75 -10.70 -15.03 13.82
CA PHE A 75 -11.77 -14.11 14.28
C PHE A 75 -11.27 -12.86 14.97
N GLY A 76 -10.08 -12.40 14.62
CA GLY A 76 -9.47 -11.21 15.21
C GLY A 76 -10.07 -9.90 14.70
N ASP A 77 -10.76 -9.94 13.60
CA ASP A 77 -11.46 -8.81 12.96
C ASP A 77 -12.53 -8.21 13.88
N VAL A 78 -13.17 -9.01 14.74
CA VAL A 78 -14.15 -8.53 15.75
C VAL A 78 -13.53 -7.57 16.80
N ASN A 79 -12.20 -7.52 16.89
CA ASN A 79 -11.48 -6.63 17.81
C ASN A 79 -10.96 -5.37 17.13
N LEU A 80 -11.24 -5.15 15.85
CA LEU A 80 -10.88 -3.93 15.13
C LEU A 80 -11.69 -2.72 15.64
N PRO A 81 -11.18 -1.49 15.51
CA PRO A 81 -11.96 -0.30 15.81
C PRO A 81 -13.23 -0.25 14.95
N GLU A 82 -14.40 -0.04 15.57
CA GLU A 82 -15.70 0.00 14.87
C GLU A 82 -15.89 -1.24 13.95
N PRO A 83 -15.87 -2.48 14.51
CA PRO A 83 -15.77 -3.70 13.73
C PRO A 83 -16.98 -3.96 12.81
N ASP A 84 -18.10 -3.30 13.08
CA ASP A 84 -19.34 -3.32 12.29
C ASP A 84 -19.40 -2.24 11.20
N SER A 85 -18.31 -1.51 10.98
CA SER A 85 -18.26 -0.45 9.95
C SER A 85 -18.25 -1.05 8.54
N ASP A 86 -19.11 -0.54 7.66
CA ASP A 86 -19.18 -0.91 6.23
C ASP A 86 -17.83 -0.82 5.50
N ILE A 87 -16.84 -0.12 6.07
CA ILE A 87 -15.51 0.02 5.47
C ILE A 87 -14.79 -1.34 5.37
N TYR A 88 -15.10 -2.27 6.27
CA TYR A 88 -14.52 -3.61 6.27
C TYR A 88 -15.16 -4.54 5.24
N ASP A 89 -16.38 -4.22 4.76
CA ASP A 89 -17.03 -4.99 3.70
C ASP A 89 -16.37 -4.81 2.33
N PHE A 90 -15.48 -3.79 2.20
CA PHE A 90 -14.59 -3.64 1.04
C PHE A 90 -13.30 -4.47 1.15
N ALA A 91 -13.10 -5.25 2.20
CA ALA A 91 -11.97 -6.15 2.31
C ALA A 91 -12.09 -7.31 1.31
N LEU A 92 -10.93 -7.81 0.83
CA LEU A 92 -10.90 -8.78 -0.27
C LEU A 92 -11.66 -10.08 0.07
N HIS A 93 -11.57 -10.58 1.30
CA HIS A 93 -12.28 -11.79 1.73
C HIS A 93 -13.81 -11.63 1.62
N ARG A 94 -14.35 -10.44 1.98
CA ARG A 94 -15.79 -10.15 1.82
C ARG A 94 -16.21 -10.07 0.35
N ILE A 95 -15.32 -9.53 -0.49
CA ILE A 95 -15.55 -9.50 -1.94
C ILE A 95 -15.57 -10.94 -2.50
N ILE A 96 -14.67 -11.82 -2.04
CA ILE A 96 -14.66 -13.24 -2.39
C ILE A 96 -15.98 -13.92 -1.95
N ASP A 97 -16.46 -13.65 -0.75
CA ASP A 97 -17.77 -14.15 -0.29
C ASP A 97 -18.92 -13.70 -1.20
N GLY A 98 -18.87 -12.46 -1.67
CA GLY A 98 -19.82 -11.94 -2.65
C GLY A 98 -19.78 -12.69 -3.97
N PHE A 99 -18.59 -12.97 -4.48
CA PHE A 99 -18.40 -13.76 -5.70
C PHE A 99 -18.86 -15.21 -5.55
N ASN A 100 -18.56 -15.85 -4.44
CA ASN A 100 -19.04 -17.23 -4.14
C ASN A 100 -20.58 -17.36 -4.19
N ARG A 101 -21.29 -16.26 -3.96
CA ARG A 101 -22.78 -16.24 -4.05
C ARG A 101 -23.29 -15.99 -5.47
N SER A 102 -22.51 -15.37 -6.33
CA SER A 102 -22.92 -14.91 -7.67
C SER A 102 -22.29 -15.70 -8.82
N LEU A 103 -21.08 -16.20 -8.66
CA LEU A 103 -20.38 -17.01 -9.65
C LEU A 103 -20.58 -18.51 -9.35
N LYS A 104 -20.74 -19.28 -10.40
CA LYS A 104 -20.87 -20.77 -10.32
C LYS A 104 -19.61 -21.50 -10.77
N ASP A 105 -18.72 -20.79 -11.49
CA ASP A 105 -17.46 -21.31 -12.00
C ASP A 105 -16.34 -20.92 -11.03
N TYR A 106 -15.84 -21.93 -10.31
CA TYR A 106 -14.74 -21.73 -9.36
C TYR A 106 -13.39 -21.49 -10.03
N ASP A 107 -13.18 -21.99 -11.25
CA ASP A 107 -11.94 -21.78 -11.97
C ASP A 107 -11.84 -20.30 -12.42
N GLU A 108 -12.93 -19.74 -12.95
CA GLU A 108 -13.04 -18.32 -13.26
C GLU A 108 -12.81 -17.45 -12.01
N LEU A 109 -13.41 -17.84 -10.88
CA LEU A 109 -13.23 -17.14 -9.60
C LEU A 109 -11.77 -17.16 -9.17
N CYS A 110 -11.10 -18.31 -9.18
CA CYS A 110 -9.70 -18.45 -8.82
C CYS A 110 -8.79 -17.58 -9.68
N GLU A 111 -8.95 -17.63 -11.01
CA GLU A 111 -8.15 -16.79 -11.92
C GLU A 111 -8.30 -15.29 -11.64
N MET A 112 -9.51 -14.85 -11.34
CA MET A 112 -9.77 -13.46 -11.02
C MET A 112 -9.10 -13.07 -9.69
N ILE A 113 -9.25 -13.90 -8.65
CA ILE A 113 -8.69 -13.64 -7.33
C ILE A 113 -7.16 -13.66 -7.38
N PHE A 114 -6.52 -14.53 -8.13
CA PHE A 114 -5.07 -14.53 -8.30
C PHE A 114 -4.57 -13.20 -8.88
N LYS A 115 -5.23 -12.65 -9.90
CA LYS A 115 -4.88 -11.33 -10.47
C LYS A 115 -5.04 -10.20 -9.43
N ILE A 116 -6.07 -10.28 -8.58
CA ILE A 116 -6.28 -9.30 -7.51
C ILE A 116 -5.18 -9.43 -6.45
N LEU A 117 -4.80 -10.64 -6.06
CA LEU A 117 -3.71 -10.88 -5.10
C LEU A 117 -2.36 -10.39 -5.64
N ASP A 118 -2.08 -10.59 -6.91
CA ASP A 118 -0.89 -10.02 -7.56
C ASP A 118 -0.89 -8.48 -7.47
N ALA A 119 -2.03 -7.84 -7.73
CA ALA A 119 -2.16 -6.40 -7.58
C ALA A 119 -2.01 -5.96 -6.10
N CYS A 120 -2.57 -6.70 -5.15
CA CYS A 120 -2.36 -6.45 -3.72
C CYS A 120 -0.88 -6.55 -3.34
N LEU A 121 -0.17 -7.56 -3.83
CA LEU A 121 1.28 -7.71 -3.61
C LEU A 121 2.04 -6.46 -4.06
N GLN A 122 1.75 -5.95 -5.27
CA GLN A 122 2.38 -4.72 -5.76
C GLN A 122 2.09 -3.51 -4.85
N VAL A 123 0.87 -3.38 -4.34
CA VAL A 123 0.52 -2.31 -3.37
C VAL A 123 1.38 -2.39 -2.11
N PHE A 124 1.59 -3.59 -1.56
CA PHE A 124 2.42 -3.77 -0.37
C PHE A 124 3.90 -3.53 -0.66
N ILE A 125 4.43 -3.98 -1.80
CA ILE A 125 5.80 -3.69 -2.24
C ILE A 125 6.02 -2.18 -2.34
N MET A 126 5.13 -1.45 -2.99
CA MET A 126 5.22 0.00 -3.12
C MET A 126 5.10 0.72 -1.77
N LYS A 127 4.28 0.21 -0.85
CA LYS A 127 4.16 0.75 0.51
C LYS A 127 5.46 0.56 1.30
N ILE A 128 6.08 -0.61 1.24
CA ILE A 128 7.36 -0.89 1.91
C ILE A 128 8.46 0.02 1.36
N ARG A 129 8.51 0.20 0.03
CA ARG A 129 9.43 1.14 -0.60
C ARG A 129 9.19 2.57 -0.10
N ALA A 130 7.94 3.02 -0.09
CA ALA A 130 7.58 4.34 0.41
C ALA A 130 7.98 4.53 1.88
N GLU A 131 7.86 3.51 2.73
CA GLU A 131 8.29 3.57 4.13
C GLU A 131 9.80 3.83 4.25
N LYS A 132 10.61 3.16 3.43
CA LYS A 132 12.07 3.36 3.38
C LYS A 132 12.41 4.77 2.88
N GLU A 133 11.80 5.21 1.79
CA GLU A 133 12.00 6.54 1.22
C GLU A 133 11.62 7.66 2.20
N ILE A 134 10.51 7.53 2.93
CA ILE A 134 10.10 8.48 3.97
C ILE A 134 11.16 8.61 5.08
N THR A 135 11.78 7.50 5.48
CA THR A 135 12.84 7.53 6.53
C THR A 135 14.13 8.20 6.06
N GLN A 136 14.38 8.21 4.76
CA GLN A 136 15.56 8.84 4.14
C GLN A 136 15.30 10.30 3.74
N GLY A 137 14.03 10.72 3.68
CA GLY A 137 13.63 12.06 3.31
C GLY A 137 14.04 13.13 4.33
N TYR A 138 14.13 14.37 3.88
CA TYR A 138 14.45 15.52 4.73
C TYR A 138 13.21 15.92 5.56
N SER A 139 13.26 15.67 6.86
CA SER A 139 12.21 16.04 7.81
C SER A 139 12.55 17.36 8.50
N PHE A 140 11.61 18.31 8.52
CA PHE A 140 11.78 19.63 9.11
C PHE A 140 10.45 20.19 9.64
N THR A 141 10.49 21.32 10.31
CA THR A 141 9.30 22.05 10.74
C THR A 141 9.12 23.29 9.86
N SER A 142 7.94 23.45 9.28
CA SER A 142 7.54 24.66 8.55
C SER A 142 6.34 25.34 9.21
N LYS A 143 5.88 26.45 8.65
CA LYS A 143 4.61 27.08 9.06
C LYS A 143 3.38 26.15 8.92
N TYR A 144 3.50 25.09 8.11
CA TYR A 144 2.48 24.06 7.94
C TYR A 144 2.60 22.91 8.96
N GLY A 145 3.56 22.97 9.90
CA GLY A 145 3.83 21.94 10.90
C GLY A 145 4.92 20.96 10.46
N LYS A 146 4.85 19.70 10.92
CA LYS A 146 5.84 18.66 10.60
C LYS A 146 5.83 18.37 9.11
N SER A 147 6.94 18.63 8.46
CA SER A 147 7.10 18.65 7.01
C SER A 147 8.11 17.61 6.56
N LEU A 148 7.91 17.09 5.35
CA LEU A 148 8.82 16.15 4.69
C LEU A 148 9.09 16.62 3.26
N ALA A 149 10.36 16.63 2.85
CA ALA A 149 10.77 16.85 1.48
C ALA A 149 11.67 15.69 1.01
N LEU A 150 11.42 15.18 -0.19
CA LEU A 150 12.22 14.08 -0.74
C LEU A 150 12.05 13.95 -2.26
N ASP A 151 13.05 13.31 -2.88
CA ASP A 151 13.00 12.83 -4.26
C ASP A 151 12.42 11.42 -4.29
N SER A 152 11.39 11.19 -5.08
CA SER A 152 10.85 9.84 -5.30
C SER A 152 9.88 9.81 -6.49
N GLU A 153 9.91 8.71 -7.22
CA GLU A 153 8.93 8.39 -8.27
C GLU A 153 7.70 7.63 -7.71
N ASN A 154 7.66 7.38 -6.40
CA ASN A 154 6.61 6.60 -5.75
C ASN A 154 5.52 7.51 -5.18
N GLU A 155 4.41 7.65 -5.88
CA GLU A 155 3.26 8.46 -5.43
C GLU A 155 2.66 8.02 -4.08
N SER A 156 2.88 6.77 -3.66
CA SER A 156 2.41 6.25 -2.37
C SER A 156 3.04 6.97 -1.18
N VAL A 157 4.22 7.57 -1.36
CA VAL A 157 4.97 8.32 -0.34
C VAL A 157 4.11 9.43 0.27
N ILE A 158 3.46 10.26 -0.54
CA ILE A 158 2.70 11.42 -0.05
C ILE A 158 1.60 10.99 0.92
N LYS A 159 0.74 10.08 0.47
CA LYS A 159 -0.40 9.61 1.28
C LYS A 159 0.07 8.89 2.54
N LEU A 160 1.15 8.11 2.43
CA LEU A 160 1.70 7.38 3.55
C LEU A 160 2.37 8.31 4.57
N ALA A 161 3.15 9.29 4.13
CA ALA A 161 3.78 10.28 4.99
C ALA A 161 2.73 11.09 5.77
N LEU A 162 1.67 11.56 5.11
CA LEU A 162 0.56 12.24 5.78
C LEU A 162 -0.11 11.33 6.84
N LYS A 163 -0.31 10.03 6.54
CA LYS A 163 -0.81 9.04 7.52
C LYS A 163 0.16 8.79 8.68
N LYS A 164 1.47 8.98 8.47
CA LYS A 164 2.52 8.87 9.51
C LYS A 164 2.70 10.15 10.34
N GLY A 165 1.81 11.14 10.18
CA GLY A 165 1.76 12.36 10.98
C GLY A 165 2.58 13.53 10.44
N PHE A 166 3.06 13.48 9.20
CA PHE A 166 3.49 14.69 8.52
C PHE A 166 2.26 15.52 8.13
N GLU A 167 2.34 16.83 8.30
CA GLU A 167 1.26 17.76 7.97
C GLU A 167 1.42 18.36 6.57
N PHE A 168 2.66 18.34 6.06
CA PHE A 168 3.06 18.86 4.76
C PHE A 168 4.06 17.89 4.12
N VAL A 169 3.88 17.58 2.85
CA VAL A 169 4.80 16.72 2.06
C VAL A 169 5.10 17.38 0.73
N LEU A 170 6.39 17.56 0.46
CA LEU A 170 6.96 18.02 -0.80
C LEU A 170 7.66 16.84 -1.48
N LEU A 171 7.07 16.34 -2.55
CA LEU A 171 7.63 15.27 -3.37
C LEU A 171 8.16 15.87 -4.68
N HIS A 172 9.39 15.57 -4.99
CA HIS A 172 10.05 15.91 -6.25
C HIS A 172 10.22 14.66 -7.11
N TYR A 173 9.81 14.74 -8.35
CA TYR A 173 10.03 13.73 -9.38
C TYR A 173 11.25 14.15 -10.20
N SER A 174 12.39 13.53 -9.94
CA SER A 174 13.67 13.94 -10.54
C SER A 174 13.75 13.66 -12.04
N ASN A 175 13.02 12.68 -12.55
CA ASN A 175 13.00 12.32 -13.97
C ASN A 175 12.48 13.46 -14.85
N ASP A 176 11.44 14.17 -14.41
CA ASP A 176 10.76 15.22 -15.16
C ASP A 176 10.96 16.61 -14.54
N ASN A 177 11.70 16.67 -13.44
CA ASN A 177 11.86 17.88 -12.60
C ASN A 177 10.50 18.53 -12.26
N THR A 178 9.59 17.71 -11.76
CA THR A 178 8.22 18.12 -11.39
C THR A 178 7.97 17.92 -9.91
N TYR A 179 6.93 18.58 -9.38
CA TYR A 179 6.66 18.60 -7.95
C TYR A 179 5.21 18.26 -7.62
N ARG A 180 5.02 17.56 -6.50
CA ARG A 180 3.72 17.42 -5.85
C ARG A 180 3.82 17.84 -4.39
N ILE A 181 3.06 18.85 -4.02
CA ILE A 181 3.00 19.37 -2.66
C ILE A 181 1.59 19.13 -2.13
N LYS A 182 1.49 18.49 -0.97
CA LYS A 182 0.20 18.24 -0.32
C LYS A 182 0.28 18.46 1.18
N THR A 183 -0.82 18.97 1.76
CA THR A 183 -1.04 19.00 3.19
C THR A 183 -2.14 18.02 3.60
N VAL A 184 -2.26 17.74 4.89
CA VAL A 184 -3.44 17.05 5.42
C VAL A 184 -4.73 17.82 5.09
N PRO A 185 -5.88 17.14 4.91
CA PRO A 185 -7.14 17.77 4.49
C PRO A 185 -7.79 18.55 5.63
N SER A 186 -7.17 19.67 6.06
CA SER A 186 -7.69 20.56 7.10
C SER A 186 -7.85 21.98 6.57
N LYS A 187 -8.90 22.69 7.00
CA LYS A 187 -9.14 24.12 6.65
C LYS A 187 -8.04 25.05 7.17
N LYS A 188 -7.23 24.57 8.11
CA LYS A 188 -6.07 25.28 8.67
C LYS A 188 -5.02 25.63 7.62
N TYR A 189 -4.90 24.82 6.54
CA TYR A 189 -3.82 24.94 5.57
C TYR A 189 -4.27 25.64 4.28
N ASP A 190 -3.49 26.63 3.86
CA ASP A 190 -3.64 27.35 2.59
C ASP A 190 -2.26 27.49 1.93
N LEU A 191 -2.08 26.86 0.76
CA LEU A 191 -0.84 26.89 0.00
C LEU A 191 -0.77 28.10 -0.96
N THR A 192 -1.75 29.02 -0.94
CA THR A 192 -1.73 30.22 -1.80
C THR A 192 -0.46 31.05 -1.61
N PRO A 193 -0.01 31.36 -0.38
CA PRO A 193 1.23 32.13 -0.21
C PRO A 193 2.47 31.43 -0.79
N LEU A 194 2.58 30.12 -0.60
CA LEU A 194 3.66 29.33 -1.17
C LEU A 194 3.63 29.34 -2.71
N TYR A 195 2.43 29.20 -3.29
CA TYR A 195 2.24 29.28 -4.75
C TYR A 195 2.69 30.62 -5.30
N GLU A 196 2.29 31.73 -4.66
CA GLU A 196 2.66 33.08 -5.08
C GLU A 196 4.16 33.32 -5.02
N GLU A 197 4.86 32.84 -3.98
CA GLU A 197 6.31 32.95 -3.87
C GLU A 197 7.04 32.11 -4.91
N ILE A 198 6.61 30.87 -5.15
CA ILE A 198 7.16 30.03 -6.21
C ILE A 198 6.97 30.68 -7.57
N MET A 199 5.79 31.24 -7.85
CA MET A 199 5.52 31.90 -9.14
C MET A 199 6.37 33.14 -9.40
N LYS A 200 6.87 33.82 -8.37
CA LYS A 200 7.84 34.92 -8.54
C LYS A 200 9.21 34.44 -9.06
N GLN A 201 9.62 33.24 -8.65
CA GLN A 201 10.91 32.66 -8.95
C GLN A 201 10.90 31.76 -10.19
N ASP A 202 9.77 31.10 -10.44
CA ASP A 202 9.61 30.07 -11.47
C ASP A 202 8.35 30.29 -12.34
N SER A 203 8.17 31.52 -12.79
CA SER A 203 6.99 31.96 -13.57
C SER A 203 6.81 31.26 -14.93
N LYS A 204 7.86 30.58 -15.44
CA LYS A 204 7.82 29.86 -16.72
C LYS A 204 7.37 28.41 -16.60
N ALA A 205 7.42 27.85 -15.40
CA ALA A 205 6.97 26.50 -15.13
C ALA A 205 5.44 26.43 -14.98
N THR A 206 4.91 25.26 -15.22
CA THR A 206 3.45 25.03 -15.13
C THR A 206 3.09 24.63 -13.70
N TRP A 207 2.82 25.61 -12.85
CA TRP A 207 2.34 25.40 -11.50
C TRP A 207 0.81 25.52 -11.43
N PHE A 208 0.18 24.63 -10.70
CA PHE A 208 -1.27 24.58 -10.51
C PHE A 208 -1.63 24.45 -9.03
N LEU A 209 -2.29 25.48 -8.50
CA LEU A 209 -2.87 25.43 -7.17
C LEU A 209 -4.29 24.86 -7.24
N HIS A 210 -4.54 23.73 -6.62
CA HIS A 210 -5.85 23.10 -6.59
C HIS A 210 -6.85 23.98 -5.81
N VAL A 211 -8.12 23.95 -6.21
CA VAL A 211 -9.22 24.74 -5.59
C VAL A 211 -9.36 24.55 -4.08
N SER A 212 -8.95 23.40 -3.55
CA SER A 212 -8.91 23.16 -2.10
C SER A 212 -7.80 23.94 -1.39
N LYS A 213 -6.85 24.54 -2.11
CA LYS A 213 -5.66 25.22 -1.62
C LYS A 213 -4.72 24.34 -0.77
N ARG A 214 -4.89 23.01 -0.80
CA ARG A 214 -4.10 22.02 -0.03
C ARG A 214 -3.23 21.14 -0.89
N MET A 215 -3.22 21.40 -2.19
CA MET A 215 -2.42 20.67 -3.15
C MET A 215 -1.90 21.67 -4.19
N LEU A 216 -0.58 21.68 -4.36
CA LEU A 216 0.13 22.46 -5.36
C LEU A 216 0.93 21.49 -6.21
N LEU A 217 0.79 21.58 -7.52
CA LEU A 217 1.39 20.66 -8.48
C LEU A 217 2.23 21.45 -9.49
N ASN A 218 3.39 20.92 -9.83
CA ASN A 218 4.09 21.31 -11.03
C ASN A 218 4.06 20.14 -12.00
N GLY A 219 3.35 20.33 -13.10
CA GLY A 219 3.20 19.31 -14.12
C GLY A 219 2.08 18.27 -13.83
N SER A 220 1.66 17.61 -14.88
CA SER A 220 0.72 16.50 -14.84
C SER A 220 0.90 15.66 -16.11
N SER A 221 0.89 14.34 -15.98
CA SER A 221 0.90 13.42 -17.13
C SER A 221 -0.26 13.63 -18.13
N LYS A 222 -1.31 14.35 -17.70
CA LYS A 222 -2.46 14.71 -18.53
C LYS A 222 -2.27 16.01 -19.32
N ASN A 223 -1.23 16.77 -19.03
CA ASN A 223 -0.90 18.02 -19.72
C ASN A 223 0.42 17.86 -20.48
N THR A 224 0.34 17.58 -21.76
CA THR A 224 1.50 17.36 -22.65
C THR A 224 2.32 18.61 -22.90
N GLU A 225 1.78 19.82 -22.64
CA GLU A 225 2.46 21.10 -22.78
C GLU A 225 3.05 21.63 -21.46
N MET A 226 3.03 20.79 -20.41
CA MET A 226 3.59 21.18 -19.12
C MET A 226 5.07 21.48 -19.20
N LYS A 227 5.49 22.49 -18.42
CA LYS A 227 6.89 22.84 -18.21
C LYS A 227 7.28 22.50 -16.79
N GLY A 228 8.28 21.63 -16.64
CA GLY A 228 8.89 21.31 -15.35
C GLY A 228 9.46 22.56 -14.68
N SER A 229 9.63 22.49 -13.39
CA SER A 229 10.26 23.54 -12.59
C SER A 229 11.74 23.68 -12.93
N LYS A 230 12.29 24.88 -12.74
CA LYS A 230 13.74 25.11 -12.75
C LYS A 230 14.35 25.00 -11.35
N LEU A 231 13.52 25.06 -10.34
CA LEU A 231 13.96 25.04 -8.96
C LEU A 231 14.38 23.62 -8.57
N THR A 232 15.45 23.52 -7.83
CA THR A 232 15.86 22.29 -7.14
C THR A 232 14.98 22.03 -5.91
N LEU A 233 15.00 20.82 -5.40
CA LEU A 233 14.27 20.47 -4.17
C LEU A 233 14.66 21.40 -3.00
N SER A 234 15.97 21.71 -2.86
CA SER A 234 16.48 22.61 -1.81
C SER A 234 15.94 24.01 -1.94
N GLU A 235 15.90 24.57 -3.16
CA GLU A 235 15.35 25.91 -3.41
C GLU A 235 13.85 25.98 -3.10
N VAL A 236 13.07 24.94 -3.44
CA VAL A 236 11.64 24.91 -3.07
C VAL A 236 11.47 24.82 -1.55
N VAL A 237 12.34 24.09 -0.84
CA VAL A 237 12.36 24.06 0.63
C VAL A 237 12.71 25.42 1.22
N GLU A 238 13.69 26.13 0.66
CA GLU A 238 14.05 27.50 1.08
C GLU A 238 12.89 28.47 0.89
N VAL A 239 12.21 28.45 -0.25
CA VAL A 239 11.00 29.26 -0.50
C VAL A 239 9.94 28.96 0.56
N LEU A 240 9.75 27.69 0.91
CA LEU A 240 8.79 27.28 1.92
C LEU A 240 9.14 27.78 3.33
N GLN A 241 10.43 27.79 3.67
CA GLN A 241 10.90 28.26 4.99
C GLN A 241 10.86 29.79 5.14
N ASN A 242 10.97 30.50 4.04
CA ASN A 242 11.00 31.98 3.99
C ASN A 242 9.61 32.60 3.71
N SER A 243 8.63 31.82 3.36
CA SER A 243 7.25 32.23 3.07
C SER A 243 6.33 32.03 4.29
#